data_d6deacbd41a33191e3dd1b23db26cdaf
#
_entry.id   d6deacbd41a33191e3dd1b23db26cdaf
#
_cell.length_a   1.000
_cell.length_b   1.000
_cell.length_c   1.000
_cell.angle_alpha   90.00
_cell.angle_beta   90.00
_cell.angle_gamma   90.00
#
_symmetry.space_group_name_H-M   'P 1'
#
loop_
_entity.id
_entity.type
_entity.pdbx_description
1 polymer ?
#
loop_
_entity_poly.entity_id
_entity_poly.type
_entity_poly.pdbx_seq_one_letter_code
_entity_poly.pdbx_strand_id
1 'polypeptide(L)'
;MRKISRLIPSLLLFLLTAQTRGQDSLMYVHYIDVGQGASVLLEFPCGAILIDAGAADDSYHKGLLTYLGHFFQRRKDLDSTLALVVVTHPHIDHNEVLYDIARTFRIDRYIDDGLRVGSGRANQKFMQDSAAASDIQYRSYSFEQITRGGNKSGITDSIIDPIDCPNADPHITLFSGRFETQPAGWSATDFKNYNNHSLVIKVVFGKSSFLFTGDLETKGIQSIVDEYSSTNALDADVLMVGHHGAANATTDAYLKEVTPLYAVISCGQWDAGKGGTDKFTTWYYGHPRINTINLLDEYIPGNRPEAVKEEAAEGAKDFHLIKVTRNIYATAWDHTIIIRASLTGNYQITTDN
;
A
#
# COMPACT_ATOMS: atom_id res chain seq x y z
N MET A 1 -9.60 18.45 87.40
CA MET A 1 -9.26 19.06 86.11
C MET A 1 -8.83 17.96 85.15
N ARG A 2 -9.73 17.50 84.25
CA ARG A 2 -9.42 16.46 83.23
C ARG A 2 -9.01 17.15 81.94
N LYS A 3 -7.78 16.89 81.46
CA LYS A 3 -7.30 17.33 80.10
C LYS A 3 -7.85 16.42 79.08
N ILE A 4 -8.67 16.96 78.13
CA ILE A 4 -9.14 16.27 76.92
C ILE A 4 -8.11 16.48 75.88
N SER A 5 -7.42 15.41 75.49
CA SER A 5 -6.50 15.38 74.32
C SER A 5 -7.31 15.14 73.06
N ARG A 6 -7.32 16.12 72.14
CA ARG A 6 -7.93 15.99 70.80
C ARG A 6 -6.96 15.32 69.88
N LEU A 7 -7.25 14.10 69.41
CA LEU A 7 -6.60 13.45 68.28
C LEU A 7 -7.15 14.05 66.97
N ILE A 8 -6.26 14.60 66.18
CA ILE A 8 -6.54 15.02 64.81
C ILE A 8 -6.24 13.82 63.92
N PRO A 9 -7.19 13.29 63.14
CA PRO A 9 -6.86 12.25 62.16
C PRO A 9 -6.16 12.88 60.96
N SER A 10 -4.90 12.47 60.72
CA SER A 10 -4.18 12.78 59.49
C SER A 10 -4.84 12.03 58.31
N LEU A 11 -5.51 12.78 57.47
CA LEU A 11 -6.06 12.28 56.23
C LEU A 11 -4.91 12.12 55.21
N LEU A 12 -4.43 10.88 55.05
CA LEU A 12 -3.45 10.53 54.02
C LEU A 12 -4.16 10.55 52.66
N LEU A 13 -3.96 11.62 51.88
CA LEU A 13 -4.45 11.73 50.53
C LEU A 13 -3.56 10.86 49.62
N PHE A 14 -3.97 9.64 49.31
CA PHE A 14 -3.36 8.84 48.23
C PHE A 14 -3.69 9.48 46.90
N LEU A 15 -2.76 10.24 46.34
CA LEU A 15 -2.75 10.61 44.90
C LEU A 15 -2.52 9.34 44.10
N LEU A 16 -3.60 8.71 43.66
CA LEU A 16 -3.57 7.74 42.55
C LEU A 16 -3.16 8.49 41.30
N THR A 17 -1.87 8.51 41.01
CA THR A 17 -1.40 8.81 39.67
C THR A 17 -1.89 7.67 38.80
N ALA A 18 -3.02 7.86 38.09
CA ALA A 18 -3.39 7.04 36.98
C ALA A 18 -2.26 7.22 35.93
N GLN A 19 -1.32 6.28 35.90
CA GLN A 19 -0.48 6.09 34.72
C GLN A 19 -1.44 5.66 33.64
N THR A 20 -1.90 6.61 32.84
CA THR A 20 -2.40 6.32 31.49
C THR A 20 -1.20 5.68 30.77
N ARG A 21 -1.12 4.36 30.75
CA ARG A 21 -0.35 3.67 29.74
C ARG A 21 -0.91 4.21 28.43
N GLY A 22 -0.15 5.06 27.75
CA GLY A 22 -0.49 5.48 26.42
C GLY A 22 -0.75 4.20 25.64
N GLN A 23 -1.98 4.03 25.20
CA GLN A 23 -2.32 2.96 24.28
C GLN A 23 -1.42 3.24 23.08
N ASP A 24 -0.45 2.34 22.77
CA ASP A 24 0.46 2.53 21.65
C ASP A 24 -0.43 2.82 20.44
N SER A 25 -0.28 4.01 19.87
CA SER A 25 -1.03 4.37 18.67
C SER A 25 -0.63 3.40 17.57
N LEU A 26 -1.62 2.89 16.89
CA LEU A 26 -1.47 1.81 15.92
C LEU A 26 -1.91 2.30 14.55
N MET A 27 -1.19 1.87 13.54
CA MET A 27 -1.57 1.92 12.14
C MET A 27 -1.94 0.51 11.69
N TYR A 28 -2.95 0.39 10.82
CA TYR A 28 -3.29 -0.87 10.18
C TYR A 28 -3.20 -0.69 8.67
N VAL A 29 -2.54 -1.61 8.01
CA VAL A 29 -2.44 -1.67 6.55
C VAL A 29 -3.18 -2.90 6.09
N HIS A 30 -4.30 -2.69 5.37
CA HIS A 30 -5.17 -3.73 4.88
C HIS A 30 -4.88 -3.95 3.40
N TYR A 31 -4.21 -5.03 3.05
CA TYR A 31 -4.07 -5.50 1.67
C TYR A 31 -5.32 -6.32 1.36
N ILE A 32 -6.28 -5.69 0.70
CA ILE A 32 -7.61 -6.26 0.51
C ILE A 32 -7.58 -7.26 -0.65
N ASP A 33 -8.15 -8.46 -0.46
CA ASP A 33 -8.29 -9.43 -1.55
C ASP A 33 -9.34 -8.91 -2.56
N VAL A 34 -8.84 -8.45 -3.69
CA VAL A 34 -9.61 -7.96 -4.84
C VAL A 34 -9.42 -8.83 -6.08
N GLY A 35 -8.90 -10.04 -5.89
CA GLY A 35 -8.49 -10.92 -6.99
C GLY A 35 -7.25 -10.41 -7.70
N GLN A 36 -7.19 -10.55 -9.03
CA GLN A 36 -6.08 -10.01 -9.83
C GLN A 36 -6.22 -8.49 -9.91
N GLY A 37 -5.56 -7.79 -9.00
CA GLY A 37 -5.58 -6.35 -8.84
C GLY A 37 -5.00 -5.91 -7.52
N ALA A 38 -5.02 -4.63 -7.24
CA ALA A 38 -4.51 -4.04 -6.01
C ALA A 38 -5.50 -3.07 -5.37
N SER A 39 -5.65 -3.19 -4.04
CA SER A 39 -6.35 -2.21 -3.20
C SER A 39 -5.81 -2.29 -1.79
N VAL A 40 -5.29 -1.18 -1.28
CA VAL A 40 -4.71 -1.11 0.07
C VAL A 40 -5.33 0.03 0.86
N LEU A 41 -5.94 -0.30 2.00
CA LEU A 41 -6.47 0.69 2.92
C LEU A 41 -5.47 0.91 4.07
N LEU A 42 -5.02 2.14 4.24
CA LEU A 42 -4.21 2.57 5.37
C LEU A 42 -5.14 3.18 6.42
N GLU A 43 -5.23 2.55 7.59
CA GLU A 43 -6.01 3.05 8.72
C GLU A 43 -5.07 3.66 9.76
N PHE A 44 -5.22 4.96 9.98
CA PHE A 44 -4.52 5.72 11.02
C PHE A 44 -5.47 6.03 12.20
N PRO A 45 -4.92 6.43 13.37
CA PRO A 45 -5.76 6.81 14.50
C PRO A 45 -6.82 7.87 14.16
N CYS A 46 -6.53 8.81 13.28
CA CYS A 46 -7.40 9.95 12.96
C CYS A 46 -7.80 10.05 11.46
N GLY A 47 -7.49 9.08 10.63
CA GLY A 47 -7.78 9.16 9.20
C GLY A 47 -7.61 7.85 8.46
N ALA A 48 -7.97 7.83 7.19
CA ALA A 48 -7.78 6.70 6.30
C ALA A 48 -7.37 7.15 4.89
N ILE A 49 -6.51 6.35 4.26
CA ILE A 49 -6.04 6.54 2.88
C ILE A 49 -6.28 5.25 2.10
N LEU A 50 -6.71 5.37 0.87
CA LEU A 50 -6.83 4.24 -0.06
C LEU A 50 -5.77 4.37 -1.16
N ILE A 51 -4.94 3.34 -1.32
CA ILE A 51 -3.99 3.21 -2.43
C ILE A 51 -4.51 2.14 -3.38
N ASP A 52 -4.82 2.53 -4.59
CA ASP A 52 -5.49 1.76 -5.62
C ASP A 52 -6.90 1.26 -5.23
N ALA A 53 -7.71 0.98 -6.20
CA ALA A 53 -9.09 0.55 -6.08
C ALA A 53 -9.43 -0.44 -7.21
N GLY A 54 -8.59 -1.48 -7.36
CA GLY A 54 -8.75 -2.54 -8.33
C GLY A 54 -9.78 -3.57 -7.93
N ALA A 55 -10.25 -4.33 -8.91
CA ALA A 55 -11.03 -5.54 -8.71
C ALA A 55 -10.94 -6.43 -9.97
N ALA A 56 -10.86 -7.74 -9.77
CA ALA A 56 -10.75 -8.69 -10.88
C ALA A 56 -12.07 -8.91 -11.61
N ASP A 57 -13.20 -8.79 -10.91
CA ASP A 57 -14.54 -8.99 -11.44
C ASP A 57 -15.62 -8.34 -10.55
N ASP A 58 -16.89 -8.47 -10.93
CA ASP A 58 -18.04 -7.90 -10.23
C ASP A 58 -18.16 -8.38 -8.76
N SER A 59 -17.69 -9.58 -8.43
CA SER A 59 -17.73 -10.09 -7.05
C SER A 59 -16.72 -9.38 -6.17
N TYR A 60 -15.49 -9.24 -6.64
CA TYR A 60 -14.44 -8.50 -5.96
C TYR A 60 -14.75 -7.00 -5.91
N HIS A 61 -15.35 -6.43 -6.97
CA HIS A 61 -15.84 -5.05 -6.98
C HIS A 61 -16.81 -4.80 -5.81
N LYS A 62 -17.85 -5.63 -5.69
CA LYS A 62 -18.81 -5.54 -4.57
C LYS A 62 -18.17 -5.86 -3.23
N GLY A 63 -17.19 -6.78 -3.21
CA GLY A 63 -16.39 -7.14 -2.04
C GLY A 63 -15.67 -5.94 -1.48
N LEU A 64 -14.95 -5.18 -2.31
CA LEU A 64 -14.23 -3.97 -1.90
C LEU A 64 -15.16 -2.90 -1.34
N LEU A 65 -16.28 -2.61 -2.02
CA LEU A 65 -17.27 -1.64 -1.51
C LEU A 65 -17.86 -2.07 -0.17
N THR A 66 -18.14 -3.36 -0.01
CA THR A 66 -18.65 -3.94 1.25
C THR A 66 -17.59 -3.83 2.36
N TYR A 67 -16.33 -4.14 2.06
CA TYR A 67 -15.21 -4.02 3.00
C TYR A 67 -15.05 -2.58 3.52
N LEU A 68 -14.99 -1.61 2.62
CA LEU A 68 -14.94 -0.19 2.97
C LEU A 68 -16.18 0.26 3.75
N GLY A 69 -17.36 -0.24 3.39
CA GLY A 69 -18.60 0.02 4.15
C GLY A 69 -18.52 -0.50 5.59
N HIS A 70 -18.04 -1.72 5.83
CA HIS A 70 -17.82 -2.26 7.17
C HIS A 70 -16.72 -1.51 7.92
N PHE A 71 -15.65 -1.12 7.24
CA PHE A 71 -14.61 -0.27 7.81
C PHE A 71 -15.20 1.03 8.37
N PHE A 72 -15.97 1.77 7.59
CA PHE A 72 -16.57 3.03 8.04
C PHE A 72 -17.71 2.83 9.06
N GLN A 73 -18.40 1.68 9.07
CA GLN A 73 -19.34 1.35 10.16
C GLN A 73 -18.61 1.22 11.50
N ARG A 74 -17.36 0.71 11.51
CA ARG A 74 -16.49 0.64 12.68
C ARG A 74 -15.85 1.99 13.00
N ARG A 75 -15.42 2.73 12.00
CA ARG A 75 -14.74 4.04 12.08
C ARG A 75 -15.69 5.20 11.77
N LYS A 76 -16.77 5.30 12.54
CA LYS A 76 -17.77 6.39 12.42
C LYS A 76 -17.18 7.78 12.67
N ASP A 77 -16.08 7.83 13.42
CA ASP A 77 -15.30 9.03 13.69
C ASP A 77 -14.75 9.68 12.42
N LEU A 78 -14.58 8.92 11.34
CA LEU A 78 -14.08 9.40 10.05
C LEU A 78 -15.16 9.90 9.10
N ASP A 79 -16.44 9.86 9.49
CA ASP A 79 -17.59 10.35 8.69
C ASP A 79 -17.57 9.86 7.22
N SER A 80 -17.28 8.58 7.03
CA SER A 80 -17.15 7.92 5.71
C SER A 80 -16.17 8.63 4.75
N THR A 81 -15.11 9.23 5.30
CA THR A 81 -14.14 10.05 4.56
C THR A 81 -12.82 9.33 4.36
N LEU A 82 -12.39 9.23 3.11
CA LEU A 82 -11.01 8.94 2.72
C LEU A 82 -10.26 10.27 2.63
N ALA A 83 -9.28 10.47 3.50
CA ALA A 83 -8.46 11.69 3.50
C ALA A 83 -7.66 11.86 2.21
N LEU A 84 -7.29 10.73 1.60
CA LEU A 84 -6.60 10.65 0.31
C LEU A 84 -6.97 9.35 -0.41
N VAL A 85 -7.20 9.44 -1.70
CA VAL A 85 -7.19 8.30 -2.62
C VAL A 85 -6.01 8.46 -3.58
N VAL A 86 -5.23 7.42 -3.74
CA VAL A 86 -4.11 7.34 -4.68
C VAL A 86 -4.43 6.31 -5.74
N VAL A 87 -4.23 6.66 -7.01
CA VAL A 87 -4.16 5.67 -8.10
C VAL A 87 -2.73 5.68 -8.63
N THR A 88 -2.05 4.55 -8.47
CA THR A 88 -0.63 4.45 -8.80
C THR A 88 -0.37 4.62 -10.29
N HIS A 89 -1.21 4.02 -11.14
CA HIS A 89 -1.13 4.13 -12.60
C HIS A 89 -2.47 3.74 -13.26
N PRO A 90 -2.69 4.03 -14.58
CA PRO A 90 -4.01 4.00 -15.21
C PRO A 90 -4.46 2.62 -15.73
N HIS A 91 -4.11 1.53 -15.05
CA HIS A 91 -4.65 0.21 -15.39
C HIS A 91 -5.92 -0.11 -14.59
N ILE A 92 -6.79 -0.94 -15.17
CA ILE A 92 -8.12 -1.21 -14.63
C ILE A 92 -8.05 -1.99 -13.31
N ASP A 93 -7.11 -2.89 -13.16
CA ASP A 93 -6.83 -3.67 -11.96
C ASP A 93 -6.27 -2.84 -10.79
N HIS A 94 -6.11 -1.52 -10.99
CA HIS A 94 -5.77 -0.53 -9.96
C HIS A 94 -6.86 0.53 -9.76
N ASN A 95 -7.90 0.61 -10.62
CA ASN A 95 -8.91 1.66 -10.48
C ASN A 95 -10.33 1.26 -10.89
N GLU A 96 -10.65 -0.04 -11.03
CA GLU A 96 -11.96 -0.55 -11.45
C GLU A 96 -13.11 -0.02 -10.59
N VAL A 97 -12.92 0.02 -9.27
CA VAL A 97 -13.97 0.38 -8.29
C VAL A 97 -13.99 1.89 -7.99
N LEU A 98 -13.05 2.65 -8.54
CA LEU A 98 -12.83 4.06 -8.20
C LEU A 98 -14.07 4.94 -8.42
N TYR A 99 -14.85 4.67 -9.47
CA TYR A 99 -16.09 5.39 -9.77
C TYR A 99 -17.12 5.23 -8.64
N ASP A 100 -17.35 4.00 -8.19
CA ASP A 100 -18.36 3.72 -7.16
C ASP A 100 -17.88 4.13 -5.76
N ILE A 101 -16.57 4.06 -5.48
CA ILE A 101 -15.97 4.61 -4.25
C ILE A 101 -16.24 6.11 -4.16
N ALA A 102 -16.00 6.87 -5.23
CA ALA A 102 -16.20 8.31 -5.25
C ALA A 102 -17.68 8.73 -5.11
N ARG A 103 -18.61 7.84 -5.43
CA ARG A 103 -20.06 8.06 -5.27
C ARG A 103 -20.59 7.63 -3.90
N THR A 104 -19.86 6.74 -3.22
CA THR A 104 -20.31 6.13 -1.96
C THR A 104 -19.66 6.77 -0.75
N PHE A 105 -18.40 7.18 -0.86
CA PHE A 105 -17.61 7.74 0.22
C PHE A 105 -17.13 9.15 -0.11
N ARG A 106 -16.90 9.95 0.92
CA ARG A 106 -16.28 11.25 0.75
C ARG A 106 -14.78 11.07 0.48
N ILE A 107 -14.24 11.82 -0.48
CA ILE A 107 -12.82 11.89 -0.79
C ILE A 107 -12.39 13.34 -0.66
N ASP A 108 -11.44 13.63 0.22
CA ASP A 108 -10.93 14.98 0.40
C ASP A 108 -9.79 15.29 -0.59
N ARG A 109 -8.95 14.32 -0.90
CA ARG A 109 -7.80 14.47 -1.82
C ARG A 109 -7.68 13.29 -2.77
N TYR A 110 -7.20 13.58 -3.96
CA TYR A 110 -6.92 12.58 -4.99
C TYR A 110 -5.57 12.86 -5.66
N ILE A 111 -4.72 11.84 -5.77
CA ILE A 111 -3.48 11.91 -6.53
C ILE A 111 -3.35 10.74 -7.50
N ASP A 112 -2.77 11.01 -8.67
CA ASP A 112 -2.43 10.01 -9.67
C ASP A 112 -1.20 10.43 -10.50
N ASP A 113 -0.84 9.64 -11.51
CA ASP A 113 0.25 9.93 -12.43
C ASP A 113 -0.09 11.01 -13.50
N GLY A 114 -1.33 11.49 -13.55
CA GLY A 114 -1.81 12.49 -14.50
C GLY A 114 -2.12 11.95 -15.89
N LEU A 115 -1.93 10.67 -16.16
CA LEU A 115 -2.21 10.06 -17.46
C LEU A 115 -3.71 9.78 -17.63
N ARG A 116 -4.23 9.98 -18.85
CA ARG A 116 -5.63 9.68 -19.24
C ARG A 116 -5.66 8.60 -20.31
N VAL A 117 -4.95 7.51 -20.07
CA VAL A 117 -4.68 6.42 -21.03
C VAL A 117 -4.84 5.07 -20.32
N GLY A 118 -4.49 3.97 -20.96
CA GLY A 118 -4.54 2.63 -20.36
C GLY A 118 -5.96 2.05 -20.30
N SER A 119 -6.06 0.86 -19.72
CA SER A 119 -7.33 0.13 -19.56
C SER A 119 -8.29 0.80 -18.56
N GLY A 120 -7.75 1.44 -17.53
CA GLY A 120 -8.51 2.16 -16.50
C GLY A 120 -8.75 3.64 -16.76
N ARG A 121 -8.47 4.13 -17.99
CA ARG A 121 -8.57 5.55 -18.35
C ARG A 121 -9.91 6.21 -18.04
N ALA A 122 -10.99 5.45 -18.14
CA ALA A 122 -12.34 5.99 -17.93
C ALA A 122 -12.55 6.39 -16.48
N ASN A 123 -12.15 5.54 -15.54
CA ASN A 123 -12.26 5.77 -14.11
C ASN A 123 -11.30 6.87 -13.65
N GLN A 124 -10.06 6.89 -14.15
CA GLN A 124 -9.09 7.94 -13.82
C GLN A 124 -9.55 9.31 -14.35
N LYS A 125 -10.02 9.37 -15.61
CA LYS A 125 -10.59 10.59 -16.16
C LYS A 125 -11.79 11.08 -15.37
N PHE A 126 -12.69 10.17 -14.98
CA PHE A 126 -13.85 10.50 -14.14
C PHE A 126 -13.40 11.18 -12.83
N MET A 127 -12.40 10.62 -12.12
CA MET A 127 -11.90 11.20 -10.87
C MET A 127 -11.27 12.58 -11.08
N GLN A 128 -10.43 12.73 -12.10
CA GLN A 128 -9.80 14.02 -12.43
C GLN A 128 -10.84 15.09 -12.78
N ASP A 129 -11.86 14.73 -13.56
CA ASP A 129 -12.95 15.65 -13.93
C ASP A 129 -13.85 15.96 -12.70
N SER A 130 -14.12 14.96 -11.85
CA SER A 130 -14.89 15.13 -10.61
C SER A 130 -14.16 16.06 -9.64
N ALA A 131 -12.85 15.88 -9.47
CA ALA A 131 -12.05 16.77 -8.63
C ALA A 131 -12.05 18.21 -9.15
N ALA A 132 -11.99 18.41 -10.48
CA ALA A 132 -12.08 19.73 -11.07
C ALA A 132 -13.45 20.41 -10.89
N ALA A 133 -14.51 19.62 -10.60
CA ALA A 133 -15.89 20.09 -10.45
C ALA A 133 -16.38 20.10 -8.98
N SER A 134 -15.53 19.77 -8.02
CA SER A 134 -15.87 19.62 -6.59
C SER A 134 -14.76 20.18 -5.69
N ASP A 135 -14.89 19.99 -4.38
CA ASP A 135 -13.90 20.38 -3.38
C ASP A 135 -12.75 19.36 -3.21
N ILE A 136 -12.69 18.30 -4.02
CA ILE A 136 -11.60 17.34 -3.98
C ILE A 136 -10.29 17.99 -4.45
N GLN A 137 -9.30 18.05 -3.58
CA GLN A 137 -7.98 18.57 -3.95
C GLN A 137 -7.25 17.53 -4.82
N TYR A 138 -6.98 17.88 -6.07
CA TYR A 138 -6.33 17.00 -7.03
C TYR A 138 -4.93 17.48 -7.37
N ARG A 139 -3.98 16.54 -7.48
CA ARG A 139 -2.67 16.76 -8.07
C ARG A 139 -2.12 15.50 -8.71
N SER A 140 -1.43 15.66 -9.85
CA SER A 140 -0.60 14.62 -10.44
C SER A 140 0.88 14.96 -10.23
N TYR A 141 1.71 13.91 -10.18
CA TYR A 141 3.13 14.07 -9.94
C TYR A 141 3.96 13.37 -11.01
N SER A 142 5.07 14.03 -11.41
CA SER A 142 6.07 13.46 -12.30
C SER A 142 7.37 13.17 -11.57
N PHE A 143 8.15 12.23 -12.11
CA PHE A 143 9.48 11.89 -11.60
C PHE A 143 10.41 13.11 -11.60
N GLU A 144 10.34 13.92 -12.67
CA GLU A 144 11.13 15.14 -12.80
C GLU A 144 10.75 16.23 -11.79
N GLN A 145 9.48 16.28 -11.38
CA GLN A 145 9.05 17.19 -10.29
C GLN A 145 9.61 16.73 -8.95
N ILE A 146 9.55 15.40 -8.70
CA ILE A 146 9.98 14.79 -7.44
C ILE A 146 11.49 14.93 -7.26
N THR A 147 12.28 14.73 -8.32
CA THR A 147 13.75 14.73 -8.28
C THR A 147 14.37 16.10 -8.61
N ARG A 148 13.55 17.12 -8.75
CA ARG A 148 13.98 18.46 -9.15
C ARG A 148 15.12 18.99 -8.24
N GLY A 149 16.16 19.53 -8.88
CA GLY A 149 17.30 20.11 -8.17
C GLY A 149 18.20 19.09 -7.47
N GLY A 150 18.10 17.80 -7.85
CA GLY A 150 18.87 16.71 -7.25
C GLY A 150 18.32 16.27 -5.90
N ASN A 151 17.00 16.45 -5.68
CA ASN A 151 16.33 16.00 -4.46
C ASN A 151 16.38 14.48 -4.34
N LYS A 152 16.96 13.97 -3.26
CA LYS A 152 17.12 12.55 -2.93
C LYS A 152 16.24 12.09 -1.78
N SER A 153 15.30 12.91 -1.36
CA SER A 153 14.42 12.63 -0.19
C SER A 153 12.98 12.35 -0.57
N GLY A 154 12.66 12.33 -1.89
CA GLY A 154 11.29 12.34 -2.35
C GLY A 154 10.59 13.67 -2.06
N ILE A 155 9.30 13.74 -2.26
CA ILE A 155 8.49 14.93 -1.94
C ILE A 155 7.31 14.58 -1.06
N THR A 156 6.95 15.54 -0.21
CA THR A 156 5.72 15.54 0.57
C THR A 156 5.10 16.93 0.54
N ASP A 157 3.79 17.01 0.64
CA ASP A 157 3.02 18.24 0.86
C ASP A 157 1.66 17.89 1.50
N SER A 158 0.83 18.87 1.79
CA SER A 158 -0.47 18.65 2.45
C SER A 158 -1.50 17.87 1.62
N ILE A 159 -1.22 17.58 0.35
CA ILE A 159 -2.05 16.70 -0.50
C ILE A 159 -1.56 15.26 -0.41
N ILE A 160 -0.24 15.05 -0.43
CA ILE A 160 0.40 13.72 -0.29
C ILE A 160 0.24 13.19 1.13
N ASP A 161 0.46 14.04 2.12
CA ASP A 161 0.42 13.71 3.54
C ASP A 161 -0.67 14.53 4.25
N PRO A 162 -1.94 14.10 4.14
CA PRO A 162 -3.08 14.80 4.72
C PRO A 162 -3.37 14.42 6.17
N ILE A 163 -2.70 13.40 6.70
CA ILE A 163 -2.94 12.87 8.03
C ILE A 163 -2.15 13.71 9.05
N ASP A 164 -2.85 14.18 10.08
CA ASP A 164 -2.26 14.93 11.20
C ASP A 164 -2.86 14.39 12.49
N CYS A 165 -2.33 13.25 12.94
CA CYS A 165 -2.81 12.56 14.13
C CYS A 165 -1.99 12.98 15.36
N PRO A 166 -2.61 13.53 16.42
CA PRO A 166 -1.90 13.85 17.64
C PRO A 166 -1.12 12.64 18.21
N ASN A 167 0.21 12.81 18.39
CA ASN A 167 1.14 11.81 18.93
C ASN A 167 1.36 10.54 18.09
N ALA A 168 0.79 10.46 16.90
CA ALA A 168 0.87 9.28 16.04
C ALA A 168 0.77 9.67 14.56
N ASP A 169 1.44 10.76 14.23
CA ASP A 169 1.42 11.31 12.88
C ASP A 169 2.31 10.48 11.95
N PRO A 170 1.79 9.97 10.82
CA PRO A 170 2.62 9.33 9.81
C PRO A 170 3.43 10.38 9.03
N HIS A 171 4.41 9.91 8.27
CA HIS A 171 5.06 10.70 7.26
C HIS A 171 4.95 9.99 5.91
N ILE A 172 4.27 10.64 4.94
CA ILE A 172 3.98 10.08 3.63
C ILE A 172 4.78 10.83 2.56
N THR A 173 5.51 10.08 1.74
CA THR A 173 6.43 10.63 0.75
C THR A 173 6.28 9.93 -0.59
N LEU A 174 6.31 10.70 -1.68
CA LEU A 174 6.40 10.18 -3.05
C LEU A 174 7.85 10.13 -3.52
N PHE A 175 8.25 9.01 -4.12
CA PHE A 175 9.58 8.76 -4.68
C PHE A 175 9.58 8.59 -6.19
N SER A 176 8.45 8.28 -6.81
CA SER A 176 8.30 8.18 -8.26
C SER A 176 6.91 8.60 -8.71
N GLY A 177 6.80 8.88 -9.99
CA GLY A 177 5.58 9.23 -10.70
C GLY A 177 5.82 9.17 -12.21
N ARG A 178 4.92 9.77 -12.98
CA ARG A 178 5.05 9.79 -14.43
C ARG A 178 6.38 10.39 -14.89
N PHE A 179 7.08 9.70 -15.76
CA PHE A 179 8.20 10.30 -16.50
C PHE A 179 7.66 11.22 -17.60
N GLU A 180 8.02 12.49 -17.58
CA GLU A 180 7.59 13.50 -18.59
C GLU A 180 8.32 13.33 -19.91
N THR A 181 9.58 12.87 -19.82
CA THR A 181 10.45 12.62 -20.96
C THR A 181 11.02 11.22 -20.92
N GLN A 182 11.26 10.61 -22.09
CA GLN A 182 11.86 9.28 -22.15
C GLN A 182 13.26 9.30 -21.53
N PRO A 183 13.51 8.54 -20.43
CA PRO A 183 14.83 8.50 -19.83
C PRO A 183 15.88 7.87 -20.75
N ALA A 184 17.15 8.22 -20.54
CA ALA A 184 18.24 7.60 -21.24
C ALA A 184 18.29 6.08 -21.01
N GLY A 185 18.51 5.29 -22.05
CA GLY A 185 18.53 3.84 -21.98
C GLY A 185 17.15 3.14 -21.95
N TRP A 186 16.06 3.89 -22.00
CA TRP A 186 14.72 3.33 -22.22
C TRP A 186 14.43 3.22 -23.72
N SER A 187 13.78 2.12 -24.13
CA SER A 187 13.15 2.03 -25.46
C SER A 187 11.84 2.82 -25.49
N ALA A 188 11.33 3.09 -26.68
CA ALA A 188 9.99 3.68 -26.83
C ALA A 188 8.88 2.78 -26.26
N THR A 189 9.08 1.47 -26.20
CA THR A 189 8.16 0.51 -25.58
C THR A 189 8.19 0.66 -24.08
N ASP A 190 9.37 0.76 -23.46
CA ASP A 190 9.50 0.96 -22.02
C ASP A 190 8.82 2.27 -21.58
N PHE A 191 9.00 3.35 -22.35
CA PHE A 191 8.40 4.65 -22.06
C PHE A 191 6.87 4.69 -22.30
N LYS A 192 6.34 3.87 -23.19
CA LYS A 192 4.89 3.73 -23.41
C LYS A 192 4.22 2.74 -22.47
N ASN A 193 4.99 2.01 -21.69
CA ASN A 193 4.46 1.09 -20.71
C ASN A 193 4.06 1.87 -19.45
N TYR A 194 2.76 1.98 -19.22
CA TYR A 194 2.19 2.78 -18.11
C TYR A 194 2.60 2.27 -16.72
N ASN A 195 2.93 0.99 -16.57
CA ASN A 195 3.49 0.43 -15.34
C ASN A 195 4.75 1.18 -14.90
N ASN A 196 5.61 1.55 -15.86
CA ASN A 196 6.84 2.32 -15.56
C ASN A 196 6.59 3.76 -15.09
N HIS A 197 5.35 4.22 -15.09
CA HIS A 197 4.93 5.54 -14.61
C HIS A 197 4.22 5.48 -13.25
N SER A 198 4.25 4.33 -12.58
CA SER A 198 3.61 4.15 -11.28
C SER A 198 4.13 5.13 -10.24
N LEU A 199 3.21 5.66 -9.44
CA LEU A 199 3.57 6.37 -8.21
C LEU A 199 4.23 5.38 -7.23
N VAL A 200 5.33 5.79 -6.62
CA VAL A 200 5.98 5.05 -5.53
C VAL A 200 5.82 5.83 -4.24
N ILE A 201 5.17 5.21 -3.25
CA ILE A 201 4.75 5.86 -2.02
C ILE A 201 5.40 5.14 -0.85
N LYS A 202 6.04 5.90 0.04
CA LYS A 202 6.53 5.40 1.32
C LYS A 202 5.74 6.02 2.45
N VAL A 203 5.33 5.20 3.41
CA VAL A 203 4.67 5.62 4.64
C VAL A 203 5.55 5.22 5.83
N VAL A 204 5.91 6.19 6.64
CA VAL A 204 6.64 5.99 7.90
C VAL A 204 5.72 6.31 9.06
N PHE A 205 5.57 5.37 9.99
CA PHE A 205 4.78 5.52 11.20
C PHE A 205 5.64 5.22 12.43
N GLY A 206 6.24 6.26 13.00
CA GLY A 206 7.27 6.13 14.01
C GLY A 206 8.51 5.39 13.48
N LYS A 207 8.73 4.15 13.94
CA LYS A 207 9.81 3.27 13.45
C LYS A 207 9.33 2.24 12.44
N SER A 208 8.04 2.20 12.13
CA SER A 208 7.48 1.29 11.14
C SER A 208 7.46 1.94 9.75
N SER A 209 7.79 1.20 8.71
CA SER A 209 7.85 1.74 7.35
C SER A 209 7.27 0.78 6.31
N PHE A 210 6.58 1.35 5.32
CA PHE A 210 5.90 0.64 4.23
C PHE A 210 6.22 1.29 2.90
N LEU A 211 6.49 0.48 1.87
CA LEU A 211 6.75 0.94 0.51
C LEU A 211 5.75 0.30 -0.47
N PHE A 212 5.06 1.15 -1.22
CA PHE A 212 4.07 0.79 -2.23
C PHE A 212 4.59 1.24 -3.60
N THR A 213 4.65 0.35 -4.57
CA THR A 213 5.33 0.60 -5.86
C THR A 213 4.41 0.51 -7.07
N GLY A 214 3.11 0.26 -6.85
CA GLY A 214 2.20 -0.07 -7.94
C GLY A 214 2.78 -1.19 -8.79
N ASP A 215 2.75 -1.02 -10.09
CA ASP A 215 3.26 -2.01 -11.04
C ASP A 215 4.59 -1.63 -11.68
N LEU A 216 5.39 -0.81 -10.98
CA LEU A 216 6.68 -0.36 -11.50
C LEU A 216 7.53 -1.53 -11.97
N GLU A 217 7.93 -1.51 -13.23
CA GLU A 217 8.72 -2.57 -13.86
C GLU A 217 10.22 -2.24 -13.90
N THR A 218 11.01 -3.16 -14.43
CA THR A 218 12.49 -3.13 -14.40
C THR A 218 13.09 -1.78 -14.77
N LYS A 219 12.55 -1.07 -15.76
CA LYS A 219 13.09 0.23 -16.18
C LYS A 219 12.77 1.35 -15.18
N GLY A 220 11.54 1.40 -14.70
CA GLY A 220 11.16 2.33 -13.65
C GLY A 220 11.89 2.05 -12.33
N ILE A 221 12.00 0.75 -11.94
CA ILE A 221 12.77 0.30 -10.79
C ILE A 221 14.23 0.74 -10.90
N GLN A 222 14.88 0.51 -12.05
CA GLN A 222 16.27 0.94 -12.23
C GLN A 222 16.41 2.46 -12.07
N SER A 223 15.44 3.25 -12.58
CA SER A 223 15.49 4.70 -12.44
C SER A 223 15.37 5.17 -10.99
N ILE A 224 14.51 4.54 -10.16
CA ILE A 224 14.45 4.91 -8.73
C ILE A 224 15.66 4.40 -7.95
N VAL A 225 16.20 3.22 -8.28
CA VAL A 225 17.44 2.71 -7.68
C VAL A 225 18.60 3.65 -8.00
N ASP A 226 18.80 4.02 -9.27
CA ASP A 226 19.87 4.94 -9.69
C ASP A 226 19.72 6.31 -9.01
N GLU A 227 18.49 6.79 -8.84
CA GLU A 227 18.24 8.08 -8.20
C GLU A 227 18.53 8.05 -6.70
N TYR A 228 18.13 6.99 -5.98
CA TYR A 228 18.13 6.97 -4.51
C TYR A 228 19.21 6.08 -3.88
N SER A 229 20.02 5.32 -4.65
CA SER A 229 21.01 4.36 -4.14
C SER A 229 22.10 4.94 -3.23
N SER A 230 22.28 6.25 -3.24
CA SER A 230 23.22 6.92 -2.32
C SER A 230 22.59 7.31 -0.97
N THR A 231 21.37 6.90 -0.72
CA THR A 231 20.57 7.26 0.47
C THR A 231 19.88 6.02 1.02
N ASN A 232 19.21 6.15 2.18
CA ASN A 232 18.31 5.12 2.72
C ASN A 232 16.84 5.45 2.40
N ALA A 233 16.60 6.21 1.33
CA ALA A 233 15.26 6.74 1.03
C ALA A 233 14.23 5.63 0.76
N LEU A 234 14.64 4.55 0.06
CA LEU A 234 13.78 3.43 -0.28
C LEU A 234 13.69 2.34 0.80
N ASP A 235 14.56 2.37 1.84
CA ASP A 235 14.55 1.39 2.92
C ASP A 235 13.18 1.33 3.61
N ALA A 236 12.59 0.12 3.71
CA ALA A 236 11.27 -0.08 4.26
C ALA A 236 11.07 -1.50 4.80
N ASP A 237 10.49 -1.61 6.00
CA ASP A 237 10.25 -2.90 6.65
C ASP A 237 9.24 -3.77 5.91
N VAL A 238 8.21 -3.16 5.31
CA VAL A 238 7.16 -3.87 4.57
C VAL A 238 7.14 -3.38 3.13
N LEU A 239 7.40 -4.30 2.20
CA LEU A 239 7.32 -4.07 0.76
C LEU A 239 6.00 -4.63 0.21
N MET A 240 5.17 -3.78 -0.40
CA MET A 240 4.18 -4.25 -1.37
C MET A 240 4.92 -4.58 -2.66
N VAL A 241 4.95 -5.85 -3.02
CA VAL A 241 5.68 -6.35 -4.20
C VAL A 241 5.00 -5.83 -5.47
N GLY A 242 5.77 -5.21 -6.33
CA GLY A 242 5.23 -4.60 -7.55
C GLY A 242 4.62 -5.59 -8.54
N HIS A 243 3.69 -5.11 -9.34
CA HIS A 243 3.09 -5.79 -10.48
C HIS A 243 2.60 -7.21 -10.14
N HIS A 244 1.88 -7.33 -9.04
CA HIS A 244 1.27 -8.59 -8.56
C HIS A 244 2.28 -9.75 -8.41
N GLY A 245 3.56 -9.45 -8.16
CA GLY A 245 4.63 -10.44 -8.10
C GLY A 245 5.14 -10.91 -9.46
N ALA A 246 5.00 -10.10 -10.52
CA ALA A 246 5.58 -10.36 -11.84
C ALA A 246 7.12 -10.41 -11.77
N ALA A 247 7.72 -11.18 -12.67
CA ALA A 247 9.18 -11.38 -12.72
C ALA A 247 9.99 -10.11 -13.04
N ASN A 248 9.37 -9.13 -13.66
CA ASN A 248 9.98 -7.87 -14.08
C ASN A 248 9.79 -6.71 -13.11
N ALA A 249 9.19 -6.94 -11.94
CA ALA A 249 8.87 -5.91 -10.96
C ALA A 249 9.64 -6.05 -9.63
N THR A 250 10.62 -6.94 -9.58
CA THR A 250 11.48 -7.12 -8.40
C THR A 250 12.88 -7.49 -8.88
N THR A 251 13.89 -6.73 -8.47
CA THR A 251 15.29 -6.94 -8.86
C THR A 251 16.19 -7.03 -7.63
N ASP A 252 17.33 -7.71 -7.77
CA ASP A 252 18.37 -7.80 -6.73
C ASP A 252 18.84 -6.39 -6.24
N ALA A 253 19.09 -5.48 -7.17
CA ALA A 253 19.49 -4.11 -6.85
C ALA A 253 18.40 -3.37 -6.04
N TYR A 254 17.14 -3.58 -6.40
CA TYR A 254 16.01 -2.96 -5.69
C TYR A 254 15.86 -3.51 -4.27
N LEU A 255 15.93 -4.81 -4.08
CA LEU A 255 15.80 -5.42 -2.75
C LEU A 255 16.98 -5.05 -1.83
N LYS A 256 18.15 -4.77 -2.37
CA LYS A 256 19.30 -4.22 -1.60
C LYS A 256 19.05 -2.81 -1.08
N GLU A 257 18.29 -2.00 -1.80
CA GLU A 257 17.92 -0.65 -1.36
C GLU A 257 16.72 -0.65 -0.40
N VAL A 258 15.77 -1.60 -0.58
CA VAL A 258 14.54 -1.65 0.24
C VAL A 258 14.77 -2.40 1.55
N THR A 259 15.58 -3.43 1.59
CA THR A 259 15.90 -4.28 2.76
C THR A 259 14.68 -4.79 3.56
N PRO A 260 13.66 -5.39 2.90
CA PRO A 260 12.38 -5.66 3.51
C PRO A 260 12.43 -6.77 4.56
N LEU A 261 11.68 -6.63 5.65
CA LEU A 261 11.41 -7.67 6.65
C LEU A 261 10.19 -8.50 6.30
N TYR A 262 9.26 -7.92 5.53
CA TYR A 262 8.01 -8.52 5.08
C TYR A 262 7.75 -8.14 3.63
N ALA A 263 7.19 -9.07 2.87
CA ALA A 263 6.69 -8.80 1.52
C ALA A 263 5.21 -9.19 1.42
N VAL A 264 4.41 -8.35 0.77
CA VAL A 264 2.99 -8.63 0.49
C VAL A 264 2.75 -8.51 -1.01
N ILE A 265 2.15 -9.53 -1.59
CA ILE A 265 1.79 -9.60 -3.01
C ILE A 265 0.27 -9.51 -3.13
N SER A 266 -0.23 -8.46 -3.80
CA SER A 266 -1.65 -8.38 -4.17
C SER A 266 -1.87 -9.08 -5.50
N CYS A 267 -2.49 -10.26 -5.49
CA CYS A 267 -2.77 -11.06 -6.69
C CYS A 267 -3.98 -11.98 -6.45
N GLY A 268 -4.57 -12.49 -7.51
CA GLY A 268 -5.73 -13.39 -7.42
C GLY A 268 -5.34 -14.85 -7.30
N GLN A 269 -6.33 -15.70 -7.02
CA GLN A 269 -6.19 -17.15 -6.97
C GLN A 269 -5.59 -17.69 -8.26
N TRP A 270 -4.69 -18.67 -8.16
CA TRP A 270 -3.90 -19.20 -9.27
C TRP A 270 -4.74 -19.71 -10.46
N ASP A 271 -5.90 -20.30 -10.19
CA ASP A 271 -6.79 -20.88 -11.19
C ASP A 271 -7.87 -19.88 -11.68
N ALA A 272 -7.87 -18.65 -11.21
CA ALA A 272 -8.79 -17.62 -11.67
C ALA A 272 -8.62 -17.41 -13.17
N GLY A 273 -9.69 -17.70 -13.93
CA GLY A 273 -9.71 -17.65 -15.40
C GLY A 273 -9.21 -18.91 -16.10
N LYS A 274 -8.85 -19.99 -15.37
CA LYS A 274 -8.43 -21.28 -15.96
C LYS A 274 -9.56 -21.88 -16.80
N GLY A 275 -9.23 -22.20 -18.07
CA GLY A 275 -10.20 -22.75 -19.03
C GLY A 275 -11.13 -21.72 -19.67
N GLY A 276 -11.08 -20.45 -19.23
CA GLY A 276 -11.82 -19.34 -19.81
C GLY A 276 -11.13 -18.69 -21.00
N THR A 277 -11.76 -17.65 -21.55
CA THR A 277 -11.21 -16.83 -22.67
C THR A 277 -10.70 -15.49 -22.21
N ASP A 278 -11.01 -15.08 -20.99
CA ASP A 278 -10.53 -13.83 -20.41
C ASP A 278 -9.02 -13.89 -20.18
N LYS A 279 -8.33 -12.90 -20.72
CA LYS A 279 -6.86 -12.78 -20.65
C LYS A 279 -6.39 -11.90 -19.48
N PHE A 280 -7.31 -11.25 -18.80
CA PHE A 280 -7.00 -10.35 -17.66
C PHE A 280 -7.20 -11.07 -16.32
N THR A 281 -6.61 -12.26 -16.19
CA THR A 281 -6.77 -13.12 -15.00
C THR A 281 -5.41 -13.62 -14.52
N THR A 282 -5.35 -14.02 -13.26
CA THR A 282 -4.15 -14.61 -12.62
C THR A 282 -3.59 -15.76 -13.43
N TRP A 283 -4.45 -16.66 -13.91
CA TRP A 283 -4.04 -17.79 -14.74
C TRP A 283 -3.34 -17.36 -16.03
N TYR A 284 -3.87 -16.33 -16.70
CA TYR A 284 -3.28 -15.86 -17.96
C TYR A 284 -1.97 -15.11 -17.77
N TYR A 285 -1.86 -14.30 -16.72
CA TYR A 285 -0.63 -13.57 -16.41
C TYR A 285 0.44 -14.49 -15.80
N GLY A 286 0.03 -15.48 -15.00
CA GLY A 286 0.94 -16.31 -14.21
C GLY A 286 1.56 -15.49 -13.08
N HIS A 287 0.73 -14.96 -12.19
CA HIS A 287 1.17 -14.25 -11.00
C HIS A 287 0.73 -14.99 -9.73
N PRO A 288 1.54 -14.97 -8.64
CA PRO A 288 2.90 -14.45 -8.59
C PRO A 288 3.91 -15.42 -9.24
N ARG A 289 5.06 -14.93 -9.64
CA ARG A 289 6.13 -15.72 -10.25
C ARG A 289 7.00 -16.42 -9.20
N ILE A 290 7.38 -17.69 -9.47
CA ILE A 290 8.29 -18.47 -8.61
C ILE A 290 9.64 -17.76 -8.45
N ASN A 291 10.19 -17.19 -9.52
CA ASN A 291 11.47 -16.48 -9.44
C ASN A 291 11.40 -15.20 -8.59
N THR A 292 10.27 -14.50 -8.57
CA THR A 292 10.05 -13.37 -7.66
C THR A 292 10.03 -13.84 -6.21
N ILE A 293 9.32 -14.93 -5.93
CA ILE A 293 9.25 -15.50 -4.58
C ILE A 293 10.61 -16.00 -4.13
N ASN A 294 11.36 -16.68 -4.99
CA ASN A 294 12.72 -17.14 -4.67
C ASN A 294 13.66 -15.97 -4.37
N LEU A 295 13.58 -14.91 -5.16
CA LEU A 295 14.38 -13.70 -4.90
C LEU A 295 14.00 -13.05 -3.57
N LEU A 296 12.74 -12.93 -3.24
CA LEU A 296 12.27 -12.43 -1.94
C LEU A 296 12.74 -13.33 -0.78
N ASP A 297 12.75 -14.65 -0.96
CA ASP A 297 13.22 -15.61 0.06
C ASP A 297 14.70 -15.42 0.42
N GLU A 298 15.54 -14.97 -0.53
CA GLU A 298 16.94 -14.63 -0.30
C GLU A 298 17.13 -13.38 0.56
N TYR A 299 16.23 -12.39 0.44
CA TYR A 299 16.36 -11.08 1.08
C TYR A 299 15.59 -10.94 2.39
N ILE A 300 14.47 -11.64 2.57
CA ILE A 300 13.63 -11.53 3.76
C ILE A 300 14.20 -12.41 4.89
N PRO A 301 14.66 -11.79 6.01
CA PRO A 301 15.37 -12.55 7.05
C PRO A 301 14.44 -13.37 7.96
N GLY A 302 13.17 -12.94 8.10
CA GLY A 302 12.21 -13.54 9.02
C GLY A 302 11.35 -14.65 8.40
N ASN A 303 10.82 -15.54 9.23
CA ASN A 303 9.90 -16.59 8.82
C ASN A 303 8.48 -16.25 9.24
N ARG A 304 7.50 -16.63 8.42
CA ARG A 304 6.09 -16.62 8.81
C ARG A 304 5.84 -17.67 9.92
N PRO A 305 4.83 -17.46 10.78
CA PRO A 305 4.56 -18.36 11.91
C PRO A 305 4.38 -19.82 11.47
N GLU A 306 3.69 -20.02 10.35
CA GLU A 306 3.45 -21.33 9.75
C GLU A 306 3.83 -21.29 8.26
N ALA A 307 4.59 -22.30 7.83
CA ALA A 307 4.92 -22.47 6.43
C ALA A 307 3.68 -22.90 5.65
N VAL A 308 3.45 -22.31 4.48
CA VAL A 308 2.34 -22.67 3.59
C VAL A 308 2.86 -23.38 2.34
N LYS A 309 1.96 -24.10 1.67
CA LYS A 309 2.22 -24.70 0.36
C LYS A 309 1.20 -24.12 -0.60
N GLU A 310 1.69 -23.35 -1.55
CA GLU A 310 0.87 -22.52 -2.40
C GLU A 310 1.28 -22.60 -3.87
N GLU A 311 0.37 -22.33 -4.76
CA GLU A 311 0.61 -22.31 -6.18
C GLU A 311 1.26 -20.98 -6.61
N ALA A 312 2.37 -21.08 -7.34
CA ALA A 312 3.02 -19.96 -7.98
C ALA A 312 3.44 -20.32 -9.41
N ALA A 313 3.60 -19.34 -10.27
CA ALA A 313 3.77 -19.55 -11.69
C ALA A 313 5.26 -19.58 -12.11
N GLU A 314 5.66 -20.60 -12.85
CA GLU A 314 6.90 -20.58 -13.63
C GLU A 314 6.72 -19.70 -14.89
N GLY A 315 5.56 -19.72 -15.48
CA GLY A 315 5.16 -18.94 -16.64
C GLY A 315 3.67 -18.67 -16.67
N ALA A 316 3.20 -17.93 -17.70
CA ALA A 316 1.78 -17.77 -17.93
C ALA A 316 1.10 -19.13 -18.07
N LYS A 317 0.01 -19.37 -17.32
CA LYS A 317 -0.75 -20.64 -17.32
C LYS A 317 0.01 -21.87 -16.81
N ASP A 318 1.14 -21.68 -16.16
CA ASP A 318 2.02 -22.74 -15.70
C ASP A 318 2.34 -22.56 -14.22
N PHE A 319 1.55 -23.21 -13.37
CA PHE A 319 1.58 -23.07 -11.91
C PHE A 319 2.07 -24.35 -11.26
N HIS A 320 2.87 -24.20 -10.22
CA HIS A 320 3.44 -25.27 -9.44
C HIS A 320 3.33 -25.01 -7.95
N LEU A 321 3.14 -26.08 -7.19
CA LEU A 321 3.09 -26.01 -5.75
C LEU A 321 4.48 -25.73 -5.18
N ILE A 322 4.62 -24.64 -4.45
CA ILE A 322 5.85 -24.25 -3.77
C ILE A 322 5.64 -24.21 -2.25
N LYS A 323 6.74 -24.24 -1.50
CA LYS A 323 6.70 -24.04 -0.05
C LYS A 323 7.22 -22.64 0.28
N VAL A 324 6.43 -21.85 0.97
CA VAL A 324 6.77 -20.49 1.43
C VAL A 324 6.98 -20.52 2.94
N THR A 325 8.18 -20.15 3.39
CA THR A 325 8.58 -20.16 4.81
C THR A 325 8.91 -18.78 5.33
N ARG A 326 9.36 -17.87 4.46
CA ARG A 326 9.70 -16.50 4.83
C ARG A 326 8.45 -15.66 5.04
N ASN A 327 8.63 -14.46 5.61
CA ASN A 327 7.56 -13.47 5.78
C ASN A 327 7.08 -12.89 4.43
N ILE A 328 6.65 -13.79 3.55
CA ILE A 328 6.06 -13.49 2.24
C ILE A 328 4.59 -13.89 2.32
N TYR A 329 3.70 -12.96 2.05
CA TYR A 329 2.26 -13.11 2.07
C TYR A 329 1.69 -12.74 0.71
N ALA A 330 0.58 -13.36 0.33
CA ALA A 330 -0.12 -12.99 -0.91
C ALA A 330 -1.62 -13.08 -0.73
N THR A 331 -2.38 -12.14 -1.29
CA THR A 331 -3.85 -12.15 -1.20
C THR A 331 -4.45 -13.40 -1.85
N ALA A 332 -3.76 -14.00 -2.82
CA ALA A 332 -4.13 -15.29 -3.40
C ALA A 332 -4.10 -16.48 -2.41
N TRP A 333 -3.28 -16.38 -1.37
CA TRP A 333 -3.02 -17.48 -0.42
C TRP A 333 -3.61 -17.22 0.95
N ASP A 334 -3.52 -15.97 1.38
CA ASP A 334 -3.79 -15.51 2.73
C ASP A 334 -5.07 -14.64 2.79
N HIS A 335 -5.82 -14.51 1.67
CA HIS A 335 -6.97 -13.63 1.51
C HIS A 335 -6.64 -12.17 1.90
N THR A 336 -7.53 -11.45 2.55
CA THR A 336 -7.21 -10.11 3.03
C THR A 336 -6.17 -10.18 4.15
N ILE A 337 -5.06 -9.46 3.96
CA ILE A 337 -3.92 -9.42 4.89
C ILE A 337 -3.94 -8.09 5.62
N ILE A 338 -3.95 -8.12 6.95
CA ILE A 338 -3.90 -6.91 7.78
C ILE A 338 -2.60 -6.90 8.57
N ILE A 339 -1.76 -5.89 8.32
CA ILE A 339 -0.55 -5.65 9.08
C ILE A 339 -0.81 -4.52 10.07
N ARG A 340 -0.80 -4.85 11.36
CA ARG A 340 -0.83 -3.90 12.44
C ARG A 340 0.60 -3.47 12.77
N ALA A 341 0.86 -2.17 12.72
CA ALA A 341 2.15 -1.57 13.02
C ALA A 341 2.06 -0.60 14.20
N SER A 342 3.10 -0.55 15.02
CA SER A 342 3.21 0.38 16.15
C SER A 342 4.27 1.46 15.88
N LEU A 343 4.22 2.55 16.63
CA LEU A 343 5.25 3.61 16.58
C LEU A 343 6.65 3.10 16.96
N THR A 344 6.75 1.95 17.63
CA THR A 344 8.03 1.37 18.09
C THR A 344 8.64 0.38 17.11
N GLY A 345 8.01 0.12 15.95
CA GLY A 345 8.51 -0.78 14.92
C GLY A 345 8.11 -2.25 15.14
N ASN A 346 7.02 -2.51 15.88
CA ASN A 346 6.51 -3.87 16.04
C ASN A 346 5.37 -4.13 15.05
N TYR A 347 5.40 -5.29 14.42
CA TYR A 347 4.43 -5.74 13.42
C TYR A 347 3.67 -6.97 13.93
N GLN A 348 2.39 -7.02 13.63
CA GLN A 348 1.55 -8.19 13.80
C GLN A 348 0.73 -8.38 12.53
N ILE A 349 0.79 -9.56 11.95
CA ILE A 349 0.07 -9.91 10.73
C ILE A 349 -1.13 -10.78 11.10
N THR A 350 -2.29 -10.47 10.54
CA THR A 350 -3.51 -11.30 10.58
C THR A 350 -4.01 -11.51 9.15
N THR A 351 -4.57 -12.67 8.89
CA THR A 351 -5.14 -13.06 7.59
C THR A 351 -6.56 -13.55 7.81
N ASP A 352 -7.42 -13.45 6.80
CA ASP A 352 -8.82 -13.88 6.86
C ASP A 352 -8.98 -15.39 6.50
N ASN A 353 -8.07 -16.25 6.96
CA ASN A 353 -8.13 -17.70 6.74
C ASN A 353 -9.20 -18.38 7.60
#